data_7902946e7f2adf9b9a360b6b9289cdc7
#
_entry.id   7902946e7f2adf9b9a360b6b9289cdc7
#
_cell.length_a   1.000
_cell.length_b   1.000
_cell.length_c   1.000
_cell.angle_alpha   90.00
_cell.angle_beta   90.00
_cell.angle_gamma   90.00
#
_symmetry.space_group_name_H-M   'P 1'
#
loop_
_entity.id
_entity.type
_entity.pdbx_description
1 polymer ?
#
loop_
_entity_poly.entity_id
_entity_poly.type
_entity_poly.pdbx_seq_one_letter_code
_entity_poly.pdbx_strand_id
1 'polypeptide(L)'
;MKHLLTGAMAAAVLAAACACSSNATAGASATAAADSIAPADTLPTVYFIREISPESLLKIYAALGRKAEGKVAVKISTGESKKSNQLDPQLIKPLVDEVNGTLVECCTAYGGSRSTPTTAYQTAVDHGYTAIAPVDIMDSIGSDTLLVKTYRHLPYDLVGSHFLDYDFMVVLSHFKGHQMAGFGGALKNMAIGIASADGKAWVHTAGKTANPAELWNNLPADSIFQESMGEACEAIIDHIGDKVVYINVANNLSVDCDCNGNPAPAELADLGIFASLDPVAVDRACVDAVRQSPDHGKQHLIERMEARRGPHMLDYAEQLGLGRQQYRLVELK
;
A
#
# COMPACT_ATOMS: atom_id res chain seq x y z
N MET A 1 -35.81 -56.06 -27.55
CA MET A 1 -34.99 -57.31 -27.49
C MET A 1 -33.91 -57.05 -26.46
N LYS A 2 -34.13 -57.48 -25.16
CA LYS A 2 -33.60 -58.71 -24.58
C LYS A 2 -32.07 -58.74 -24.64
N HIS A 3 -31.26 -58.75 -23.56
CA HIS A 3 -31.22 -59.51 -22.30
C HIS A 3 -30.28 -58.79 -21.31
N LEU A 4 -30.49 -58.49 -20.07
CA LEU A 4 -30.50 -59.26 -18.82
C LEU A 4 -29.46 -60.40 -18.69
N LEU A 5 -28.62 -60.27 -17.64
CA LEU A 5 -28.11 -61.30 -16.72
C LEU A 5 -27.08 -60.63 -15.80
N THR A 6 -27.32 -60.33 -14.55
CA THR A 6 -27.41 -61.04 -13.27
C THR A 6 -26.22 -61.95 -12.97
N GLY A 7 -25.60 -61.75 -11.86
CA GLY A 7 -24.58 -62.59 -11.23
C GLY A 7 -24.11 -62.05 -9.90
N ALA A 8 -24.61 -62.67 -8.86
CA ALA A 8 -24.59 -62.37 -7.46
C ALA A 8 -23.52 -63.15 -6.69
N MET A 9 -23.28 -62.71 -5.47
CA MET A 9 -22.84 -63.39 -4.24
C MET A 9 -21.37 -63.86 -4.12
N ALA A 10 -20.67 -63.40 -3.08
CA ALA A 10 -20.62 -64.17 -1.83
C ALA A 10 -19.95 -63.39 -0.70
N ALA A 11 -20.58 -63.41 0.45
CA ALA A 11 -20.14 -62.93 1.73
C ALA A 11 -19.19 -63.96 2.40
N ALA A 12 -18.28 -63.46 3.21
CA ALA A 12 -17.70 -64.27 4.30
C ALA A 12 -17.45 -63.37 5.52
N VAL A 13 -18.20 -63.67 6.55
CA VAL A 13 -18.11 -63.19 7.94
C VAL A 13 -17.06 -64.02 8.65
N LEU A 14 -16.18 -63.44 9.43
CA LEU A 14 -15.72 -64.05 10.69
C LEU A 14 -15.37 -63.02 11.74
N ALA A 15 -15.77 -63.32 12.93
CA ALA A 15 -15.86 -62.45 14.10
C ALA A 15 -14.70 -62.63 15.07
N ALA A 16 -14.61 -61.65 15.95
CA ALA A 16 -14.26 -61.66 17.35
C ALA A 16 -12.78 -61.70 17.77
N ALA A 17 -12.36 -60.67 18.50
CA ALA A 17 -12.14 -60.83 19.94
C ALA A 17 -11.81 -59.47 20.62
N CYS A 18 -12.43 -59.26 21.75
CA CYS A 18 -12.25 -58.16 22.71
C CYS A 18 -10.80 -58.06 23.25
N ALA A 19 -10.36 -56.82 23.53
CA ALA A 19 -9.61 -56.52 24.76
C ALA A 19 -9.76 -55.04 25.15
N CYS A 20 -9.94 -54.84 26.42
CA CYS A 20 -10.34 -53.64 27.14
C CYS A 20 -9.34 -52.49 27.18
N SER A 21 -9.93 -51.31 27.31
CA SER A 21 -9.59 -50.19 28.22
C SER A 21 -8.26 -49.47 28.13
N SER A 22 -8.36 -48.18 27.79
CA SER A 22 -8.07 -47.10 28.78
C SER A 22 -8.44 -45.74 28.19
N ASN A 23 -9.30 -45.04 28.90
CA ASN A 23 -9.59 -43.62 28.69
C ASN A 23 -8.33 -42.78 28.83
N ALA A 24 -8.01 -42.03 27.77
CA ALA A 24 -7.17 -40.85 27.89
C ALA A 24 -7.89 -39.71 27.14
N THR A 25 -8.55 -38.88 27.92
CA THR A 25 -9.07 -37.58 27.53
C THR A 25 -7.87 -36.71 27.15
N ALA A 26 -7.55 -36.59 25.88
CA ALA A 26 -6.64 -35.57 25.39
C ALA A 26 -7.42 -34.25 25.36
N GLY A 27 -7.25 -33.45 26.39
CA GLY A 27 -7.62 -32.05 26.39
C GLY A 27 -6.79 -31.32 25.32
N ALA A 28 -7.47 -30.84 24.29
CA ALA A 28 -6.88 -29.90 23.35
C ALA A 28 -6.66 -28.59 24.11
N SER A 29 -5.44 -28.39 24.58
CA SER A 29 -4.98 -27.09 25.03
C SER A 29 -4.80 -26.22 23.80
N ALA A 30 -5.76 -25.32 23.58
CA ALA A 30 -5.57 -24.20 22.70
C ALA A 30 -4.51 -23.29 23.35
N THR A 31 -3.26 -23.46 22.96
CA THR A 31 -2.23 -22.47 23.26
C THR A 31 -2.61 -21.20 22.48
N ALA A 32 -3.21 -20.24 23.19
CA ALA A 32 -3.23 -18.86 22.72
C ALA A 32 -1.76 -18.47 22.44
N ALA A 33 -1.48 -18.13 21.18
CA ALA A 33 -0.22 -17.51 20.82
C ALA A 33 -0.13 -16.23 21.66
N ALA A 34 0.74 -16.22 22.66
CA ALA A 34 1.08 -15.01 23.37
C ALA A 34 1.77 -14.12 22.36
N ASP A 35 1.14 -12.99 22.02
CA ASP A 35 1.80 -11.90 21.30
C ASP A 35 3.08 -11.55 22.07
N SER A 36 4.22 -12.01 21.58
CA SER A 36 5.49 -11.66 22.14
C SER A 36 5.78 -10.20 21.77
N ILE A 37 5.52 -9.29 22.70
CA ILE A 37 5.89 -7.87 22.55
C ILE A 37 7.42 -7.84 22.36
N ALA A 38 7.87 -7.43 21.18
CA ALA A 38 9.29 -7.26 20.91
C ALA A 38 9.88 -6.21 21.87
N PRO A 39 11.14 -6.35 22.31
CA PRO A 39 11.78 -5.33 23.13
C PRO A 39 11.70 -3.96 22.47
N ALA A 40 11.41 -2.90 23.24
CA ALA A 40 11.17 -1.55 22.72
C ALA A 40 12.32 -1.01 21.85
N ASP A 41 13.55 -1.44 22.08
CA ASP A 41 14.74 -1.05 21.31
C ASP A 41 14.81 -1.69 19.90
N THR A 42 13.94 -2.68 19.59
CA THR A 42 13.89 -3.36 18.29
C THR A 42 12.69 -2.94 17.46
N LEU A 43 11.81 -2.09 18.00
CA LEU A 43 10.63 -1.60 17.27
C LEU A 43 11.02 -0.48 16.31
N PRO A 44 10.42 -0.46 15.08
CA PRO A 44 10.59 0.67 14.21
C PRO A 44 10.07 1.95 14.86
N THR A 45 10.77 3.05 14.61
CA THR A 45 10.34 4.37 15.09
C THR A 45 9.47 5.02 14.03
N VAL A 46 8.31 5.52 14.45
CA VAL A 46 7.49 6.43 13.68
C VAL A 46 7.61 7.81 14.32
N TYR A 47 8.14 8.76 13.58
CA TYR A 47 8.12 10.17 13.96
C TYR A 47 6.78 10.78 13.61
N PHE A 48 6.34 11.73 14.44
CA PHE A 48 5.08 12.41 14.28
C PHE A 48 5.22 13.90 14.55
N ILE A 49 4.62 14.74 13.71
CA ILE A 49 4.45 16.18 13.91
C ILE A 49 2.99 16.51 13.64
N ARG A 50 2.32 17.18 14.58
CA ARG A 50 0.91 17.57 14.43
C ARG A 50 0.73 18.69 13.41
N GLU A 51 1.62 19.66 13.42
CA GLU A 51 1.58 20.79 12.48
C GLU A 51 1.95 20.32 11.06
N ILE A 52 1.13 20.70 10.09
CA ILE A 52 1.37 20.42 8.67
C ILE A 52 1.86 21.71 8.03
N SER A 53 3.17 21.83 7.89
CA SER A 53 3.86 22.97 7.28
C SER A 53 5.09 22.49 6.50
N PRO A 54 5.64 23.31 5.59
CA PRO A 54 6.88 23.02 4.90
C PRO A 54 8.03 22.76 5.87
N GLU A 55 8.13 23.52 6.96
CA GLU A 55 9.14 23.38 7.99
C GLU A 55 9.00 22.06 8.76
N SER A 56 7.75 21.67 9.06
CA SER A 56 7.45 20.38 9.70
C SER A 56 7.84 19.21 8.81
N LEU A 57 7.66 19.34 7.49
CA LEU A 57 8.04 18.31 6.52
C LEU A 57 9.57 18.13 6.47
N LEU A 58 10.33 19.21 6.46
CA LEU A 58 11.80 19.17 6.54
C LEU A 58 12.27 18.57 7.86
N LYS A 59 11.68 19.00 8.96
CA LYS A 59 12.04 18.54 10.29
C LYS A 59 11.82 17.03 10.47
N ILE A 60 10.68 16.51 10.00
CA ILE A 60 10.38 15.09 10.13
C ILE A 60 11.26 14.25 9.20
N TYR A 61 11.58 14.73 8.00
CA TYR A 61 12.56 14.10 7.12
C TYR A 61 13.94 14.01 7.77
N ALA A 62 14.43 15.11 8.35
CA ALA A 62 15.72 15.14 9.06
C ALA A 62 15.77 14.15 10.23
N ALA A 63 14.64 13.96 10.95
CA ALA A 63 14.55 13.02 12.07
C ALA A 63 14.71 11.56 11.66
N LEU A 64 14.45 11.20 10.39
CA LEU A 64 14.67 9.85 9.86
C LEU A 64 16.15 9.46 9.84
N GLY A 65 17.07 10.43 9.82
CA GLY A 65 18.51 10.20 9.83
C GLY A 65 19.05 9.49 8.57
N ARG A 66 18.24 9.32 7.52
CA ARG A 66 18.61 8.70 6.25
C ARG A 66 18.67 9.77 5.16
N LYS A 67 19.88 10.08 4.73
CA LYS A 67 20.12 11.11 3.71
C LYS A 67 19.87 10.55 2.31
N ALA A 68 19.13 11.30 1.50
CA ALA A 68 18.95 10.99 0.09
C ALA A 68 20.26 11.25 -0.67
N GLU A 69 20.65 10.32 -1.55
CA GLU A 69 21.86 10.40 -2.37
C GLU A 69 21.58 9.90 -3.79
N GLY A 70 22.34 10.38 -4.76
CA GLY A 70 22.19 10.02 -6.16
C GLY A 70 21.00 10.68 -6.84
N LYS A 71 20.40 10.02 -7.82
CA LYS A 71 19.16 10.45 -8.50
C LYS A 71 17.96 10.10 -7.61
N VAL A 72 17.28 11.11 -7.10
CA VAL A 72 16.24 10.95 -6.09
C VAL A 72 14.85 11.06 -6.71
N ALA A 73 14.03 10.01 -6.54
CA ALA A 73 12.61 10.02 -6.83
C ALA A 73 11.81 10.50 -5.61
N VAL A 74 10.95 11.49 -5.76
CA VAL A 74 9.93 11.85 -4.77
C VAL A 74 8.59 11.38 -5.32
N LYS A 75 8.11 10.23 -4.82
CA LYS A 75 6.85 9.62 -5.27
C LYS A 75 5.67 10.28 -4.61
N ILE A 76 4.86 10.92 -5.42
CA ILE A 76 3.62 11.61 -5.01
C ILE A 76 2.40 11.07 -5.76
N SER A 77 1.23 11.59 -5.45
CA SER A 77 0.03 11.53 -6.30
C SER A 77 -0.28 12.94 -6.79
N THR A 78 -0.26 13.13 -8.11
CA THR A 78 -0.52 14.45 -8.71
C THR A 78 -2.00 14.87 -8.71
N GLY A 79 -2.91 13.94 -8.34
CA GLY A 79 -4.35 14.18 -8.33
C GLY A 79 -4.99 14.05 -9.72
N GLU A 80 -6.30 13.76 -9.75
CA GLU A 80 -7.03 13.58 -11.02
C GLU A 80 -7.60 14.89 -11.56
N SER A 81 -8.01 15.81 -10.67
CA SER A 81 -8.53 17.13 -11.04
C SER A 81 -8.10 18.18 -10.02
N LYS A 82 -8.37 19.46 -10.33
CA LYS A 82 -8.15 20.56 -9.37
C LYS A 82 -9.03 20.47 -8.10
N LYS A 83 -10.02 19.58 -8.09
CA LYS A 83 -10.88 19.33 -6.91
C LYS A 83 -10.39 18.14 -6.08
N SER A 84 -9.46 17.35 -6.61
CA SER A 84 -8.83 16.28 -5.83
C SER A 84 -8.02 16.86 -4.66
N ASN A 85 -7.86 16.09 -3.61
CA ASN A 85 -7.24 16.56 -2.36
C ASN A 85 -5.71 16.31 -2.32
N GLN A 86 -5.05 16.25 -3.48
CA GLN A 86 -3.59 16.02 -3.57
C GLN A 86 -2.80 17.04 -2.76
N LEU A 87 -1.60 16.65 -2.35
CA LEU A 87 -0.70 17.52 -1.57
C LEU A 87 -0.39 18.81 -2.34
N ASP A 88 -0.47 19.94 -1.62
CA ASP A 88 -0.13 21.24 -2.18
C ASP A 88 1.35 21.27 -2.59
N PRO A 89 1.69 21.66 -3.84
CA PRO A 89 3.06 21.82 -4.27
C PRO A 89 3.92 22.71 -3.36
N GLN A 90 3.34 23.78 -2.80
CA GLN A 90 4.08 24.67 -1.90
C GLN A 90 4.41 24.03 -0.56
N LEU A 91 3.55 23.13 -0.07
CA LEU A 91 3.84 22.35 1.12
C LEU A 91 5.07 21.45 0.94
N ILE A 92 5.17 20.78 -0.20
CA ILE A 92 6.20 19.76 -0.44
C ILE A 92 7.50 20.32 -1.02
N LYS A 93 7.47 21.55 -1.60
CA LYS A 93 8.62 22.14 -2.29
C LYS A 93 9.92 22.12 -1.48
N PRO A 94 9.96 22.56 -0.19
CA PRO A 94 11.22 22.57 0.55
C PRO A 94 11.82 21.18 0.75
N LEU A 95 10.99 20.14 0.92
CA LEU A 95 11.49 18.76 1.00
C LEU A 95 12.07 18.31 -0.34
N VAL A 96 11.40 18.64 -1.45
CA VAL A 96 11.88 18.28 -2.80
C VAL A 96 13.21 19.00 -3.10
N ASP A 97 13.33 20.26 -2.71
CA ASP A 97 14.57 21.04 -2.83
C ASP A 97 15.70 20.42 -1.97
N GLU A 98 15.41 20.06 -0.71
CA GLU A 98 16.38 19.47 0.23
C GLU A 98 16.99 18.17 -0.29
N VAL A 99 16.17 17.32 -0.92
CA VAL A 99 16.64 16.05 -1.46
C VAL A 99 17.11 16.16 -2.92
N ASN A 100 17.07 17.35 -3.53
CA ASN A 100 17.30 17.57 -4.96
C ASN A 100 16.51 16.56 -5.83
N GLY A 101 15.22 16.42 -5.51
CA GLY A 101 14.37 15.35 -6.01
C GLY A 101 13.68 15.68 -7.33
N THR A 102 13.37 14.64 -8.08
CA THR A 102 12.42 14.66 -9.19
C THR A 102 11.08 14.12 -8.69
N LEU A 103 9.99 14.84 -8.91
CA LEU A 103 8.63 14.34 -8.63
C LEU A 103 8.29 13.24 -9.63
N VAL A 104 7.87 12.07 -9.14
CA VAL A 104 7.60 10.93 -10.01
C VAL A 104 6.17 10.44 -9.86
N GLU A 105 5.58 10.03 -11.00
CA GLU A 105 4.24 9.47 -11.14
C GLU A 105 4.23 8.43 -12.26
N CYS A 106 3.18 7.60 -12.35
CA CYS A 106 2.87 6.75 -13.49
C CYS A 106 1.43 6.97 -13.96
N CYS A 107 1.16 6.67 -15.21
CA CYS A 107 -0.17 6.73 -15.79
C CYS A 107 -1.17 5.88 -15.03
N THR A 108 -2.47 6.24 -15.10
CA THR A 108 -3.56 5.42 -14.56
C THR A 108 -3.91 4.28 -15.53
N ALA A 109 -4.40 3.16 -15.00
CA ALA A 109 -4.91 2.03 -15.78
C ALA A 109 -6.40 2.22 -16.22
N TYR A 110 -6.94 3.41 -16.06
CA TYR A 110 -8.32 3.76 -16.41
C TYR A 110 -8.35 5.14 -17.05
N GLY A 111 -9.47 5.45 -17.73
CA GLY A 111 -9.65 6.76 -18.33
C GLY A 111 -9.62 7.90 -17.31
N GLY A 112 -9.16 9.07 -17.73
CA GLY A 112 -9.04 10.27 -16.92
C GLY A 112 -7.90 11.16 -17.37
N SER A 113 -7.59 12.17 -16.59
CA SER A 113 -6.57 13.17 -16.92
C SER A 113 -5.15 12.60 -16.94
N ARG A 114 -4.92 11.43 -16.32
CA ARG A 114 -3.58 10.81 -16.21
C ARG A 114 -3.47 9.48 -16.97
N SER A 115 -4.32 9.24 -17.97
CA SER A 115 -4.36 7.95 -18.68
C SER A 115 -3.27 7.76 -19.73
N THR A 116 -2.55 8.82 -20.10
CA THR A 116 -1.41 8.77 -21.01
C THR A 116 -0.25 9.61 -20.47
N PRO A 117 1.01 9.35 -20.88
CA PRO A 117 2.15 10.14 -20.42
C PRO A 117 1.99 11.64 -20.65
N THR A 118 1.50 12.03 -21.82
CA THR A 118 1.28 13.43 -22.16
C THR A 118 0.23 14.10 -21.27
N THR A 119 -0.90 13.42 -21.04
CA THR A 119 -1.97 13.99 -20.22
C THR A 119 -1.63 13.93 -18.72
N ALA A 120 -0.89 12.92 -18.28
CA ALA A 120 -0.39 12.84 -16.90
C ALA A 120 0.61 13.97 -16.59
N TYR A 121 1.53 14.25 -17.52
CA TYR A 121 2.43 15.39 -17.40
C TYR A 121 1.67 16.73 -17.42
N GLN A 122 0.69 16.88 -18.31
CA GLN A 122 -0.15 18.09 -18.35
C GLN A 122 -0.92 18.28 -17.04
N THR A 123 -1.42 17.20 -16.42
CA THR A 123 -2.06 17.26 -15.10
C THR A 123 -1.08 17.77 -14.03
N ALA A 124 0.17 17.34 -14.06
CA ALA A 124 1.20 17.87 -13.15
C ALA A 124 1.48 19.36 -13.38
N VAL A 125 1.45 19.83 -14.64
CA VAL A 125 1.53 21.27 -14.99
C VAL A 125 0.34 22.04 -14.42
N ASP A 126 -0.88 21.55 -14.67
CA ASP A 126 -2.13 22.23 -14.29
C ASP A 126 -2.29 22.33 -12.77
N HIS A 127 -1.70 21.38 -12.02
CA HIS A 127 -1.70 21.37 -10.56
C HIS A 127 -0.47 22.04 -9.93
N GLY A 128 0.43 22.60 -10.75
CA GLY A 128 1.56 23.41 -10.28
C GLY A 128 2.83 22.67 -9.87
N TYR A 129 2.86 21.34 -10.04
CA TYR A 129 4.03 20.54 -9.64
C TYR A 129 5.28 20.85 -10.46
N THR A 130 5.14 21.10 -11.76
CA THR A 130 6.27 21.46 -12.63
C THR A 130 6.86 22.83 -12.32
N ALA A 131 6.16 23.68 -11.56
CA ALA A 131 6.67 24.95 -11.11
C ALA A 131 7.62 24.84 -9.90
N ILE A 132 7.62 23.69 -9.22
CA ILE A 132 8.45 23.50 -8.03
C ILE A 132 9.63 22.54 -8.25
N ALA A 133 9.54 21.59 -9.18
CA ALA A 133 10.58 20.60 -9.46
C ALA A 133 10.42 19.97 -10.85
N PRO A 134 11.43 19.28 -11.39
CA PRO A 134 11.25 18.35 -12.50
C PRO A 134 10.18 17.30 -12.18
N VAL A 135 9.39 16.93 -13.19
CA VAL A 135 8.37 15.87 -13.10
C VAL A 135 8.70 14.79 -14.12
N ASP A 136 8.68 13.53 -13.69
CA ASP A 136 8.89 12.38 -14.55
C ASP A 136 7.68 11.43 -14.48
N ILE A 137 7.10 11.13 -15.62
CA ILE A 137 6.08 10.08 -15.78
C ILE A 137 6.84 8.80 -16.11
N MET A 138 7.11 8.00 -15.07
CA MET A 138 8.06 6.89 -15.13
C MET A 138 7.72 5.81 -16.14
N ASP A 139 6.47 5.66 -16.52
CA ASP A 139 6.01 4.72 -17.54
C ASP A 139 5.81 5.34 -18.92
N SER A 140 6.44 6.51 -19.18
CA SER A 140 6.33 7.21 -20.45
C SER A 140 6.90 6.44 -21.65
N ILE A 141 7.83 5.53 -21.41
CA ILE A 141 8.42 4.64 -22.42
C ILE A 141 8.04 3.16 -22.20
N GLY A 142 7.18 2.85 -21.23
CA GLY A 142 6.69 1.51 -20.97
C GLY A 142 7.00 1.00 -19.56
N SER A 143 7.02 -0.32 -19.44
CA SER A 143 7.16 -1.03 -18.15
C SER A 143 8.44 -1.83 -18.11
N ASP A 144 9.04 -1.94 -16.92
CA ASP A 144 10.05 -2.93 -16.59
C ASP A 144 9.52 -3.90 -15.54
N THR A 145 10.17 -5.06 -15.45
CA THR A 145 9.73 -6.17 -14.60
C THR A 145 10.63 -6.32 -13.39
N LEU A 146 10.04 -6.34 -12.20
CA LEU A 146 10.69 -6.72 -10.95
C LEU A 146 10.15 -8.07 -10.48
N LEU A 147 11.02 -9.00 -10.11
CA LEU A 147 10.61 -10.31 -9.60
C LEU A 147 10.13 -10.18 -8.15
N VAL A 148 9.03 -10.85 -7.83
CA VAL A 148 8.53 -11.03 -6.46
C VAL A 148 9.10 -12.35 -5.92
N LYS A 149 9.75 -12.31 -4.75
CA LYS A 149 10.40 -13.51 -4.16
C LYS A 149 9.40 -14.41 -3.47
N THR A 150 8.46 -13.81 -2.75
CA THR A 150 7.47 -14.52 -1.92
C THR A 150 6.07 -14.22 -2.42
N TYR A 151 5.62 -14.90 -3.45
CA TYR A 151 4.34 -14.59 -4.08
C TYR A 151 3.30 -15.69 -3.93
N ARG A 152 2.04 -15.27 -3.91
CA ARG A 152 0.85 -16.10 -4.09
C ARG A 152 0.07 -15.72 -5.35
N HIS A 153 0.20 -14.46 -5.76
CA HIS A 153 -0.59 -13.85 -6.83
C HIS A 153 0.30 -13.29 -7.95
N LEU A 154 1.36 -12.55 -7.59
CA LEU A 154 2.21 -11.83 -8.53
C LEU A 154 3.62 -12.43 -8.59
N PRO A 155 3.97 -13.26 -9.58
CA PRO A 155 5.34 -13.74 -9.74
C PRO A 155 6.31 -12.61 -10.09
N TYR A 156 5.82 -11.48 -10.54
CA TYR A 156 6.56 -10.26 -10.84
C TYR A 156 5.63 -9.04 -10.72
N ASP A 157 6.21 -7.86 -10.57
CA ASP A 157 5.56 -6.57 -10.71
C ASP A 157 5.99 -5.88 -12.00
N LEU A 158 5.13 -5.00 -12.54
CA LEU A 158 5.39 -4.19 -13.72
C LEU A 158 5.46 -2.72 -13.31
N VAL A 159 6.65 -2.22 -13.14
CA VAL A 159 6.91 -0.82 -12.74
C VAL A 159 7.11 0.08 -13.95
N GLY A 160 6.95 1.39 -13.78
CA GLY A 160 7.37 2.35 -14.81
C GLY A 160 8.88 2.22 -15.08
N SER A 161 9.29 2.11 -16.35
CA SER A 161 10.67 1.77 -16.69
C SER A 161 11.71 2.76 -16.17
N HIS A 162 11.36 4.04 -16.02
CA HIS A 162 12.29 5.03 -15.45
C HIS A 162 12.50 4.84 -13.94
N PHE A 163 11.68 4.01 -13.24
CA PHE A 163 11.90 3.74 -11.82
C PHE A 163 13.29 3.15 -11.57
N LEU A 164 13.80 2.33 -12.48
CA LEU A 164 15.11 1.68 -12.37
C LEU A 164 16.29 2.66 -12.46
N ASP A 165 16.06 3.89 -12.91
CA ASP A 165 17.07 4.93 -13.04
C ASP A 165 17.33 5.69 -11.73
N TYR A 166 16.53 5.46 -10.69
CA TYR A 166 16.61 6.19 -9.42
C TYR A 166 17.42 5.43 -8.38
N ASP A 167 18.30 6.17 -7.69
CA ASP A 167 19.18 5.63 -6.64
C ASP A 167 18.53 5.67 -5.26
N PHE A 168 17.58 6.59 -5.04
CA PHE A 168 16.91 6.82 -3.76
C PHE A 168 15.45 7.21 -3.96
N MET A 169 14.59 6.83 -3.04
CA MET A 169 13.16 7.16 -3.11
C MET A 169 12.64 7.78 -1.82
N VAL A 170 11.93 8.88 -1.95
CA VAL A 170 11.06 9.44 -0.91
C VAL A 170 9.61 9.09 -1.28
N VAL A 171 9.01 8.15 -0.55
CA VAL A 171 7.59 7.84 -0.71
C VAL A 171 6.80 8.87 0.08
N LEU A 172 6.41 9.96 -0.57
CA LEU A 172 5.67 11.07 0.02
C LEU A 172 4.18 10.89 -0.29
N SER A 173 3.44 10.39 0.69
CA SER A 173 2.06 9.98 0.49
C SER A 173 1.10 10.97 1.14
N HIS A 174 0.03 11.32 0.43
CA HIS A 174 -1.16 11.85 1.04
C HIS A 174 -1.93 10.67 1.66
N PHE A 175 -2.06 10.63 2.99
CA PHE A 175 -2.84 9.60 3.69
C PHE A 175 -4.32 9.97 3.68
N LYS A 176 -5.19 9.06 3.24
CA LYS A 176 -6.64 9.26 3.10
C LYS A 176 -7.37 7.95 2.87
N GLY A 177 -8.70 7.99 2.75
CA GLY A 177 -9.51 6.86 2.30
C GLY A 177 -9.21 6.45 0.85
N HIS A 178 -9.64 5.24 0.50
CA HIS A 178 -9.53 4.73 -0.87
C HIS A 178 -10.68 3.76 -1.19
N GLN A 179 -11.27 3.90 -2.37
CA GLN A 179 -12.47 3.13 -2.77
C GLN A 179 -12.24 1.62 -2.83
N MET A 180 -11.05 1.15 -3.19
CA MET A 180 -10.72 -0.27 -3.29
C MET A 180 -9.80 -0.76 -2.17
N ALA A 181 -8.79 0.04 -1.80
CA ALA A 181 -7.80 -0.37 -0.79
C ALA A 181 -8.23 -0.04 0.66
N GLY A 182 -9.38 0.62 0.88
CA GLY A 182 -9.80 1.09 2.19
C GLY A 182 -9.13 2.39 2.60
N PHE A 183 -7.80 2.44 2.53
CA PHE A 183 -7.00 3.66 2.69
C PHE A 183 -5.84 3.69 1.68
N GLY A 184 -5.22 4.85 1.55
CA GLY A 184 -3.99 5.06 0.80
C GLY A 184 -2.95 5.69 1.69
N GLY A 185 -1.82 5.03 1.84
CA GLY A 185 -0.63 5.48 2.56
C GLY A 185 0.64 5.09 1.79
N ALA A 186 1.74 4.86 2.49
CA ALA A 186 3.04 4.55 1.90
C ALA A 186 3.01 3.25 1.07
N LEU A 187 2.44 2.17 1.61
CA LEU A 187 2.35 0.89 0.89
C LEU A 187 1.57 1.04 -0.41
N LYS A 188 0.38 1.63 -0.37
CA LYS A 188 -0.43 1.81 -1.58
C LYS A 188 0.22 2.79 -2.57
N ASN A 189 0.84 3.88 -2.09
CA ASN A 189 1.55 4.82 -2.96
C ASN A 189 2.73 4.15 -3.68
N MET A 190 3.39 3.22 -3.00
CA MET A 190 4.46 2.40 -3.58
C MET A 190 3.89 1.38 -4.57
N ALA A 191 3.03 0.46 -4.12
CA ALA A 191 2.52 -0.64 -4.93
C ALA A 191 1.81 -0.19 -6.21
N ILE A 192 0.91 0.79 -6.10
CA ILE A 192 0.09 1.26 -7.23
C ILE A 192 0.74 2.48 -7.90
N GLY A 193 1.45 3.31 -7.14
CA GLY A 193 2.00 4.55 -7.66
C GLY A 193 3.24 4.36 -8.53
N ILE A 194 4.04 3.33 -8.29
CA ILE A 194 5.25 2.99 -9.07
C ILE A 194 4.92 2.03 -10.21
N ALA A 195 3.87 1.22 -10.06
CA ALA A 195 3.38 0.38 -11.15
C ALA A 195 3.02 1.23 -12.38
N SER A 196 3.44 0.78 -13.56
CA SER A 196 3.00 1.34 -14.84
C SER A 196 1.49 1.20 -15.04
N ALA A 197 0.92 1.75 -16.11
CA ALA A 197 -0.50 1.53 -16.42
C ALA A 197 -0.83 0.03 -16.53
N ASP A 198 0.02 -0.77 -17.19
CA ASP A 198 -0.11 -2.22 -17.29
C ASP A 198 0.10 -2.89 -15.92
N GLY A 199 1.08 -2.43 -15.15
CA GLY A 199 1.34 -2.88 -13.78
C GLY A 199 0.18 -2.60 -12.84
N LYS A 200 -0.45 -1.44 -12.95
CA LYS A 200 -1.67 -1.16 -12.18
C LYS A 200 -2.79 -2.15 -12.50
N ALA A 201 -3.01 -2.49 -13.77
CA ALA A 201 -3.96 -3.54 -14.14
C ALA A 201 -3.56 -4.90 -13.56
N TRP A 202 -2.28 -5.23 -13.63
CA TRP A 202 -1.71 -6.46 -13.10
C TRP A 202 -1.91 -6.60 -11.58
N VAL A 203 -1.55 -5.60 -10.81
CA VAL A 203 -1.73 -5.59 -9.34
C VAL A 203 -3.21 -5.61 -8.96
N HIS A 204 -4.05 -4.76 -9.59
CA HIS A 204 -5.48 -4.70 -9.29
C HIS A 204 -6.22 -6.01 -9.58
N THR A 205 -5.75 -6.79 -10.54
CA THR A 205 -6.36 -8.07 -10.94
C THR A 205 -5.67 -9.29 -10.31
N ALA A 206 -4.73 -9.06 -9.40
CA ALA A 206 -3.95 -10.11 -8.76
C ALA A 206 -3.29 -11.05 -9.79
N GLY A 207 -2.62 -10.48 -10.76
CA GLY A 207 -1.89 -11.23 -11.78
C GLY A 207 -2.75 -11.85 -12.89
N LYS A 208 -4.03 -11.50 -13.00
CA LYS A 208 -4.90 -12.10 -14.01
C LYS A 208 -4.75 -11.46 -15.39
N THR A 209 -4.55 -10.15 -15.45
CA THR A 209 -4.30 -9.42 -16.70
C THR A 209 -3.48 -8.17 -16.44
N ALA A 210 -2.56 -7.87 -17.36
CA ALA A 210 -1.84 -6.59 -17.42
C ALA A 210 -2.50 -5.62 -18.42
N ASN A 211 -3.63 -6.00 -19.04
CA ASN A 211 -4.33 -5.14 -19.99
C ASN A 211 -5.28 -4.19 -19.25
N PRO A 212 -5.03 -2.85 -19.24
CA PRO A 212 -5.91 -1.87 -18.61
C PRO A 212 -7.38 -1.96 -19.04
N ALA A 213 -7.65 -2.32 -20.30
CA ALA A 213 -9.01 -2.44 -20.81
C ALA A 213 -9.82 -3.58 -20.16
N GLU A 214 -9.15 -4.56 -19.60
CA GLU A 214 -9.76 -5.75 -18.96
C GLU A 214 -9.84 -5.63 -17.44
N LEU A 215 -9.24 -4.60 -16.85
CA LEU A 215 -9.11 -4.43 -15.39
C LEU A 215 -10.42 -4.64 -14.66
N TRP A 216 -11.47 -3.91 -15.04
CA TRP A 216 -12.74 -3.90 -14.31
C TRP A 216 -13.52 -5.22 -14.38
N ASN A 217 -13.24 -6.06 -15.37
CA ASN A 217 -13.88 -7.36 -15.55
C ASN A 217 -13.15 -8.50 -14.79
N ASN A 218 -12.01 -8.19 -14.17
CA ASN A 218 -11.13 -9.20 -13.58
C ASN A 218 -10.75 -8.91 -12.12
N LEU A 219 -11.50 -8.04 -11.44
CA LEU A 219 -11.21 -7.69 -10.06
C LEU A 219 -11.36 -8.91 -9.14
N PRO A 220 -10.39 -9.18 -8.25
CA PRO A 220 -10.46 -10.22 -7.25
C PRO A 220 -11.26 -9.79 -6.02
N ALA A 221 -11.35 -10.66 -5.01
CA ALA A 221 -11.82 -10.26 -3.69
C ALA A 221 -10.87 -9.21 -3.06
N ASP A 222 -11.42 -8.33 -2.20
CA ASP A 222 -10.65 -7.23 -1.60
C ASP A 222 -9.37 -7.73 -0.88
N SER A 223 -9.41 -8.86 -0.16
CA SER A 223 -8.22 -9.41 0.51
C SER A 223 -7.12 -9.82 -0.46
N ILE A 224 -7.48 -10.39 -1.61
CA ILE A 224 -6.53 -10.81 -2.63
C ILE A 224 -5.88 -9.58 -3.28
N PHE A 225 -6.63 -8.51 -3.49
CA PHE A 225 -6.08 -7.24 -3.96
C PHE A 225 -5.11 -6.62 -2.94
N GLN A 226 -5.46 -6.68 -1.64
CA GLN A 226 -4.56 -6.21 -0.57
C GLN A 226 -3.24 -7.01 -0.56
N GLU A 227 -3.31 -8.33 -0.71
CA GLU A 227 -2.15 -9.22 -0.79
C GLU A 227 -1.29 -8.90 -2.03
N SER A 228 -1.90 -8.68 -3.19
CA SER A 228 -1.19 -8.29 -4.42
C SER A 228 -0.41 -6.98 -4.26
N MET A 229 -0.98 -6.00 -3.55
CA MET A 229 -0.24 -4.76 -3.25
C MET A 229 0.96 -5.02 -2.33
N GLY A 230 0.83 -5.93 -1.36
CA GLY A 230 1.96 -6.36 -0.52
C GLY A 230 3.09 -6.96 -1.35
N GLU A 231 2.76 -7.85 -2.29
CA GLU A 231 3.72 -8.49 -3.19
C GLU A 231 4.41 -7.49 -4.13
N ALA A 232 3.66 -6.53 -4.69
CA ALA A 232 4.25 -5.44 -5.47
C ALA A 232 5.23 -4.59 -4.63
N CYS A 233 4.88 -4.30 -3.36
CA CYS A 233 5.78 -3.62 -2.43
C CYS A 233 7.06 -4.43 -2.16
N GLU A 234 6.97 -5.76 -2.03
CA GLU A 234 8.16 -6.62 -1.84
C GLU A 234 9.15 -6.42 -3.00
N ALA A 235 8.68 -6.51 -4.25
CA ALA A 235 9.52 -6.35 -5.42
C ALA A 235 10.21 -4.98 -5.47
N ILE A 236 9.48 -3.92 -5.14
CA ILE A 236 10.00 -2.54 -5.13
C ILE A 236 11.04 -2.35 -4.02
N ILE A 237 10.74 -2.83 -2.79
CA ILE A 237 11.67 -2.76 -1.64
C ILE A 237 12.93 -3.58 -1.91
N ASP A 238 12.79 -4.76 -2.47
CA ASP A 238 13.93 -5.60 -2.84
C ASP A 238 14.86 -4.93 -3.87
N HIS A 239 14.30 -4.13 -4.77
CA HIS A 239 15.08 -3.38 -5.77
C HIS A 239 15.78 -2.17 -5.16
N ILE A 240 15.06 -1.34 -4.41
CA ILE A 240 15.61 -0.07 -3.87
C ILE A 240 16.43 -0.29 -2.59
N GLY A 241 16.21 -1.40 -1.89
CA GLY A 241 16.86 -1.73 -0.64
C GLY A 241 16.55 -0.74 0.48
N ASP A 242 17.59 -0.34 1.21
CA ASP A 242 17.49 0.63 2.30
C ASP A 242 17.49 2.09 1.84
N LYS A 243 17.55 2.35 0.54
CA LYS A 243 17.58 3.69 -0.04
C LYS A 243 16.18 4.27 -0.25
N VAL A 244 15.34 4.16 0.78
CA VAL A 244 13.97 4.66 0.76
C VAL A 244 13.56 5.20 2.13
N VAL A 245 12.72 6.23 2.12
CA VAL A 245 12.05 6.77 3.31
C VAL A 245 10.56 6.95 3.05
N TYR A 246 9.75 6.84 4.09
CA TYR A 246 8.29 6.89 3.99
C TYR A 246 7.75 8.04 4.82
N ILE A 247 6.97 8.92 4.19
CA ILE A 247 6.34 10.07 4.82
C ILE A 247 4.86 10.10 4.41
N ASN A 248 3.97 10.06 5.38
CA ASN A 248 2.53 10.21 5.19
C ASN A 248 2.07 11.56 5.73
N VAL A 249 1.45 12.36 4.88
CA VAL A 249 0.78 13.61 5.27
C VAL A 249 -0.71 13.32 5.41
N ALA A 250 -1.22 13.38 6.63
CA ALA A 250 -2.60 13.07 6.97
C ALA A 250 -3.42 14.36 7.10
N ASN A 251 -3.71 15.00 5.97
CA ASN A 251 -4.53 16.19 5.81
C ASN A 251 -5.65 15.96 4.79
N ASN A 252 -6.66 16.82 4.78
CA ASN A 252 -7.79 16.69 3.85
C ASN A 252 -8.34 15.24 3.79
N LEU A 253 -8.60 14.65 4.95
CA LEU A 253 -8.86 13.22 5.14
C LEU A 253 -10.24 12.82 4.61
N SER A 254 -10.38 12.79 3.28
CA SER A 254 -11.57 12.29 2.59
C SER A 254 -11.62 10.76 2.62
N VAL A 255 -12.81 10.19 2.50
CA VAL A 255 -13.03 8.75 2.25
C VAL A 255 -12.59 8.33 0.84
N ASP A 256 -12.39 9.29 -0.05
CA ASP A 256 -11.96 9.07 -1.43
C ASP A 256 -10.48 9.47 -1.60
N CYS A 257 -9.84 8.89 -2.62
CA CYS A 257 -8.45 9.18 -2.93
C CYS A 257 -8.31 10.30 -3.97
N ASP A 258 -7.08 10.80 -4.13
CA ASP A 258 -6.72 11.81 -5.14
C ASP A 258 -6.96 11.35 -6.58
N CYS A 259 -7.18 10.05 -6.78
CA CYS A 259 -7.59 9.48 -8.07
C CYS A 259 -9.07 9.70 -8.41
N ASN A 260 -9.86 10.26 -7.48
CA ASN A 260 -11.22 10.70 -7.72
C ASN A 260 -11.21 12.20 -8.10
N GLY A 261 -11.67 12.53 -9.30
CA GLY A 261 -11.74 13.92 -9.77
C GLY A 261 -12.81 14.78 -9.08
N ASN A 262 -13.67 14.17 -8.25
CA ASN A 262 -14.68 14.87 -7.44
C ASN A 262 -14.88 14.09 -6.12
N PRO A 263 -13.85 14.09 -5.24
CA PRO A 263 -13.89 13.35 -3.99
C PRO A 263 -14.96 13.90 -3.03
N ALA A 264 -15.44 13.05 -2.14
CA ALA A 264 -16.23 13.48 -1.01
C ALA A 264 -15.45 14.49 -0.14
N PRO A 265 -16.10 15.44 0.50
CA PRO A 265 -15.44 16.35 1.43
C PRO A 265 -14.70 15.58 2.53
N ALA A 266 -13.58 16.13 3.00
CA ALA A 266 -12.93 15.65 4.21
C ALA A 266 -13.81 16.00 5.41
N GLU A 267 -14.14 14.99 6.23
CA GLU A 267 -14.94 15.17 7.44
C GLU A 267 -14.08 15.10 8.70
N LEU A 268 -12.99 14.34 8.65
CA LEU A 268 -12.01 14.26 9.72
C LEU A 268 -11.01 15.41 9.62
N ALA A 269 -10.77 16.10 10.73
CA ALA A 269 -9.74 17.12 10.83
C ALA A 269 -8.35 16.54 10.55
N ASP A 270 -7.45 17.40 10.08
CA ASP A 270 -6.06 17.04 9.80
C ASP A 270 -5.39 16.46 11.04
N LEU A 271 -4.62 15.37 10.85
CA LEU A 271 -3.98 14.64 11.94
C LEU A 271 -2.51 15.03 12.11
N GLY A 272 -1.80 15.33 11.02
CA GLY A 272 -0.38 15.67 11.07
C GLY A 272 0.45 14.92 10.02
N ILE A 273 1.76 14.90 10.24
CA ILE A 273 2.74 14.23 9.37
C ILE A 273 3.36 13.08 10.14
N PHE A 274 3.46 11.91 9.51
CA PHE A 274 4.06 10.69 10.05
C PHE A 274 5.21 10.27 9.15
N ALA A 275 6.34 9.85 9.73
CA ALA A 275 7.47 9.36 8.95
C ALA A 275 8.17 8.18 9.63
N SER A 276 8.62 7.23 8.83
CA SER A 276 9.38 6.06 9.30
C SER A 276 10.32 5.55 8.21
N LEU A 277 11.26 4.70 8.60
CA LEU A 277 12.04 3.85 7.69
C LEU A 277 11.34 2.51 7.42
N ASP A 278 10.16 2.30 8.01
CA ASP A 278 9.34 1.10 7.91
C ASP A 278 7.96 1.48 7.34
N PRO A 279 7.59 0.96 6.15
CA PRO A 279 6.35 1.33 5.47
C PRO A 279 5.09 0.81 6.18
N VAL A 280 5.20 -0.34 6.85
CA VAL A 280 4.07 -0.93 7.60
C VAL A 280 3.80 -0.12 8.86
N ALA A 281 4.87 0.25 9.58
CA ALA A 281 4.77 1.04 10.80
C ALA A 281 4.17 2.44 10.55
N VAL A 282 4.59 3.13 9.49
CA VAL A 282 4.07 4.47 9.20
C VAL A 282 2.60 4.44 8.79
N ASP A 283 2.18 3.45 7.99
CA ASP A 283 0.77 3.30 7.61
C ASP A 283 -0.08 2.87 8.81
N ARG A 284 0.44 1.96 9.65
CA ARG A 284 -0.21 1.55 10.89
C ARG A 284 -0.42 2.72 11.84
N ALA A 285 0.57 3.57 12.02
CA ALA A 285 0.47 4.75 12.87
C ALA A 285 -0.62 5.73 12.38
N CYS A 286 -0.77 5.91 11.08
CA CYS A 286 -1.84 6.72 10.51
C CYS A 286 -3.22 6.09 10.77
N VAL A 287 -3.38 4.77 10.57
CA VAL A 287 -4.63 4.05 10.86
C VAL A 287 -5.00 4.17 12.33
N ASP A 288 -4.03 4.03 13.24
CA ASP A 288 -4.25 4.19 14.67
C ASP A 288 -4.63 5.63 15.04
N ALA A 289 -3.99 6.63 14.43
CA ALA A 289 -4.31 8.04 14.64
C ALA A 289 -5.75 8.37 14.20
N VAL A 290 -6.22 7.82 13.06
CA VAL A 290 -7.62 7.95 12.64
C VAL A 290 -8.56 7.34 13.70
N ARG A 291 -8.29 6.10 14.13
CA ARG A 291 -9.15 5.40 15.10
C ARG A 291 -9.19 6.09 16.46
N GLN A 292 -8.06 6.63 16.91
CA GLN A 292 -7.91 7.30 18.21
C GLN A 292 -8.34 8.77 18.19
N SER A 293 -8.55 9.37 17.02
CA SER A 293 -8.99 10.76 16.92
C SER A 293 -10.27 11.00 17.75
N PRO A 294 -10.37 12.09 18.53
CA PRO A 294 -11.61 12.45 19.22
C PRO A 294 -12.69 13.00 18.25
N ASP A 295 -12.30 13.35 17.02
CA ASP A 295 -13.19 13.90 16.01
C ASP A 295 -14.16 12.85 15.48
N HIS A 296 -15.45 13.15 15.52
CA HIS A 296 -16.51 12.25 15.02
C HIS A 296 -16.48 12.07 13.50
N GLY A 297 -15.88 13.00 12.75
CA GLY A 297 -15.67 12.91 11.30
C GLY A 297 -14.83 11.70 10.86
N LYS A 298 -14.16 11.03 11.80
CA LYS A 298 -13.40 9.79 11.54
C LYS A 298 -14.27 8.62 11.10
N GLN A 299 -15.58 8.61 11.44
CA GLN A 299 -16.43 7.42 11.34
C GLN A 299 -16.51 6.90 9.91
N HIS A 300 -16.77 7.76 8.93
CA HIS A 300 -16.87 7.34 7.53
C HIS A 300 -15.55 6.82 6.97
N LEU A 301 -14.42 7.37 7.43
CA LEU A 301 -13.10 6.86 7.04
C LEU A 301 -12.82 5.48 7.64
N ILE A 302 -13.17 5.26 8.90
CA ILE A 302 -13.09 3.94 9.56
C ILE A 302 -13.94 2.92 8.80
N GLU A 303 -15.21 3.24 8.52
CA GLU A 303 -16.12 2.40 7.76
C GLU A 303 -15.56 2.05 6.37
N ARG A 304 -14.95 3.00 5.67
CA ARG A 304 -14.29 2.77 4.39
C ARG A 304 -13.10 1.79 4.53
N MET A 305 -12.25 1.99 5.54
CA MET A 305 -11.11 1.11 5.80
C MET A 305 -11.56 -0.33 6.09
N GLU A 306 -12.60 -0.49 6.91
CA GLU A 306 -13.13 -1.79 7.31
C GLU A 306 -13.89 -2.50 6.18
N ALA A 307 -14.77 -1.77 5.47
CA ALA A 307 -15.56 -2.31 4.36
C ALA A 307 -14.68 -2.85 3.21
N ARG A 308 -13.47 -2.34 3.07
CA ARG A 308 -12.49 -2.77 2.05
C ARG A 308 -11.36 -3.62 2.62
N ARG A 309 -11.46 -4.03 3.88
CA ARG A 309 -10.42 -4.81 4.57
C ARG A 309 -9.03 -4.16 4.48
N GLY A 310 -8.98 -2.82 4.49
CA GLY A 310 -7.73 -2.07 4.33
C GLY A 310 -6.60 -2.52 5.26
N PRO A 311 -6.84 -2.78 6.56
CA PRO A 311 -5.81 -3.28 7.47
C PRO A 311 -5.19 -4.63 7.07
N HIS A 312 -5.88 -5.45 6.25
CA HIS A 312 -5.32 -6.73 5.77
C HIS A 312 -4.03 -6.55 4.94
N MET A 313 -3.88 -5.40 4.27
CA MET A 313 -2.62 -5.07 3.59
C MET A 313 -1.45 -4.97 4.58
N LEU A 314 -1.68 -4.39 5.77
CA LEU A 314 -0.67 -4.30 6.82
C LEU A 314 -0.29 -5.69 7.36
N ASP A 315 -1.31 -6.54 7.61
CA ASP A 315 -1.12 -7.91 8.08
C ASP A 315 -0.27 -8.71 7.10
N TYR A 316 -0.58 -8.60 5.81
CA TYR A 316 0.13 -9.35 4.77
C TYR A 316 1.55 -8.79 4.50
N ALA A 317 1.71 -7.47 4.47
CA ALA A 317 3.02 -6.83 4.34
C ALA A 317 3.95 -7.21 5.50
N GLU A 318 3.43 -7.29 6.74
CA GLU A 318 4.20 -7.80 7.89
C GLU A 318 4.56 -9.27 7.74
N GLN A 319 3.66 -10.13 7.24
CA GLN A 319 3.94 -11.55 6.94
C GLN A 319 5.04 -11.71 5.88
N LEU A 320 5.11 -10.82 4.89
CA LEU A 320 6.18 -10.78 3.89
C LEU A 320 7.50 -10.23 4.46
N GLY A 321 7.51 -9.71 5.69
CA GLY A 321 8.70 -9.13 6.32
C GLY A 321 9.05 -7.72 5.84
N LEU A 322 8.10 -7.00 5.25
CA LEU A 322 8.32 -5.65 4.71
C LEU A 322 8.39 -4.58 5.80
N GLY A 323 7.96 -4.92 7.02
CA GLY A 323 7.96 -4.04 8.17
C GLY A 323 7.18 -4.64 9.35
N ARG A 324 6.85 -3.82 10.33
CA ARG A 324 6.16 -4.24 11.56
C ARG A 324 5.00 -3.31 11.89
N GLN A 325 3.88 -3.88 12.34
CA GLN A 325 2.72 -3.11 12.83
C GLN A 325 2.95 -2.58 14.25
N GLN A 326 3.80 -3.23 15.05
CA GLN A 326 4.22 -2.68 16.34
C GLN A 326 5.32 -1.64 16.11
N TYR A 327 5.16 -0.45 16.67
CA TYR A 327 6.08 0.68 16.48
C TYR A 327 6.22 1.51 17.75
N ARG A 328 7.26 2.32 17.80
CA ARG A 328 7.46 3.36 18.80
C ARG A 328 7.14 4.72 18.17
N LEU A 329 6.12 5.42 18.71
CA LEU A 329 5.79 6.77 18.28
C LEU A 329 6.65 7.81 19.00
N VAL A 330 7.27 8.71 18.24
CA VAL A 330 8.08 9.83 18.74
C VAL A 330 7.50 11.13 18.20
N GLU A 331 6.84 11.92 19.06
CA GLU A 331 6.33 13.22 18.68
C GLU A 331 7.47 14.26 18.70
N LEU A 332 7.64 14.95 17.59
CA LEU A 332 8.58 16.06 17.42
C LEU A 332 7.84 17.39 17.69
N LYS A 333 8.45 18.24 18.52
CA LYS A 333 7.86 19.56 18.88
C LYS A 333 8.30 20.63 17.91
#